data_2f8634baae513d854a9a5d0e6df9c3d1
#
_entry.id   2f8634baae513d854a9a5d0e6df9c3d1
#
_cell.length_a   1.000
_cell.length_b   1.000
_cell.length_c   1.000
_cell.angle_alpha   90.00
_cell.angle_beta   90.00
_cell.angle_gamma   90.00
#
_symmetry.space_group_name_H-M   'P 1'
#
loop_
_entity.id
_entity.type
_entity.pdbx_description
1 polymer ?
#
loop_
_entity_poly.entity_id
_entity_poly.type
_entity_poly.pdbx_seq_one_letter_code
_entity_poly.pdbx_strand_id
1 'polypeptide(L)'
;MVILMLYLKADLENVSSIALRHDHNVCLTVKNPLSDYEVREKVVMNPSETVEQEEGSRVPDHHFSLTWEGVKKPSTLTILDEAGAKAALKKKKGAKLPGQYTANDSGNWASLLAVECRGLEPTAFFPMGNEFVVTSSGGKEFNEDVDFSEGDWADYDDENDLPVSISNIQFKWESA
;
A
#
# COMPACT_ATOMS: atom_id res chain seq x y z
N MET A 1 -6.72 5.52 -17.19
CA MET A 1 -5.68 5.28 -16.20
C MET A 1 -5.85 6.23 -15.01
N VAL A 2 -5.86 5.71 -13.82
CA VAL A 2 -6.00 6.49 -12.59
C VAL A 2 -4.86 6.13 -11.64
N ILE A 3 -4.28 7.13 -10.98
CA ILE A 3 -3.30 6.92 -9.92
C ILE A 3 -3.99 7.14 -8.59
N LEU A 4 -3.92 6.12 -7.72
CA LEU A 4 -4.47 6.15 -6.37
C LEU A 4 -3.34 5.97 -5.38
N MET A 5 -3.49 6.58 -4.21
CA MET A 5 -2.49 6.52 -3.14
C MET A 5 -3.08 5.90 -1.89
N LEU A 6 -2.34 4.99 -1.28
CA LEU A 6 -2.68 4.43 0.02
C LEU A 6 -2.13 5.35 1.11
N TYR A 7 -3.02 5.84 1.96
CA TYR A 7 -2.68 6.69 3.10
C TYR A 7 -2.81 5.91 4.40
N LEU A 8 -1.89 6.20 5.31
CA LEU A 8 -1.89 5.72 6.68
C LEU A 8 -2.06 6.90 7.62
N LYS A 9 -2.86 6.70 8.68
CA LYS A 9 -2.92 7.58 9.83
C LYS A 9 -2.78 6.73 11.08
N ALA A 10 -1.88 7.11 11.97
CA ALA A 10 -1.63 6.38 13.22
C ALA A 10 -0.98 7.30 14.25
N ASP A 11 -1.07 6.89 15.51
CA ASP A 11 -0.37 7.54 16.61
C ASP A 11 0.86 6.71 16.97
N LEU A 12 2.04 7.32 16.92
CA LEU A 12 3.32 6.66 17.14
C LEU A 12 3.90 7.02 18.52
N GLU A 13 4.37 6.00 19.24
CA GLU A 13 5.12 6.19 20.49
C GLU A 13 6.46 5.45 20.37
N ASN A 14 7.57 6.20 20.48
CA ASN A 14 8.92 5.68 20.34
C ASN A 14 9.19 4.97 19.01
N VAL A 15 8.48 5.35 17.97
CA VAL A 15 8.63 4.83 16.61
C VAL A 15 9.09 5.97 15.70
N SER A 16 10.18 5.75 14.98
CA SER A 16 10.70 6.73 14.02
C SER A 16 10.07 6.60 12.65
N SER A 17 9.77 5.37 12.20
CA SER A 17 9.17 5.16 10.88
C SER A 17 8.42 3.85 10.75
N ILE A 18 7.46 3.85 9.82
CA ILE A 18 6.77 2.67 9.32
C ILE A 18 6.96 2.66 7.82
N ALA A 19 7.43 1.55 7.27
CA ALA A 19 7.60 1.36 5.83
C ALA A 19 6.84 0.15 5.34
N LEU A 20 6.26 0.25 4.15
CA LEU A 20 5.63 -0.87 3.47
C LEU A 20 6.69 -1.57 2.61
N ARG A 21 6.82 -2.88 2.75
CA ARG A 21 7.79 -3.67 2.00
C ARG A 21 7.32 -3.89 0.56
N HIS A 22 8.26 -3.89 -0.37
CA HIS A 22 7.98 -4.12 -1.80
C HIS A 22 8.20 -5.58 -2.23
N ASP A 23 8.47 -6.47 -1.30
CA ASP A 23 8.70 -7.90 -1.55
C ASP A 23 7.70 -8.82 -0.84
N HIS A 24 6.63 -8.25 -0.29
CA HIS A 24 5.59 -9.00 0.44
C HIS A 24 4.22 -8.78 -0.18
N ASN A 25 3.34 -9.76 0.04
CA ASN A 25 1.96 -9.70 -0.41
C ASN A 25 1.20 -8.56 0.26
N VAL A 26 0.37 -7.90 -0.51
CA VAL A 26 -0.59 -6.92 -0.02
C VAL A 26 -2.00 -7.38 -0.36
N CYS A 27 -2.96 -7.09 0.51
CA CYS A 27 -4.35 -7.52 0.37
C CYS A 27 -5.26 -6.31 0.28
N LEU A 28 -6.01 -6.23 -0.81
CA LEU A 28 -6.91 -5.12 -1.10
C LEU A 28 -8.28 -5.63 -1.50
N THR A 29 -9.28 -4.76 -1.41
CA THR A 29 -10.55 -4.93 -2.10
C THR A 29 -10.56 -3.97 -3.28
N VAL A 30 -10.99 -4.44 -4.44
CA VAL A 30 -11.10 -3.62 -5.66
C VAL A 30 -12.55 -3.60 -6.14
N LYS A 31 -12.92 -2.51 -6.80
CA LYS A 31 -14.25 -2.35 -7.38
C LYS A 31 -14.16 -2.00 -8.86
N ASN A 32 -15.26 -2.26 -9.58
CA ASN A 32 -15.46 -1.74 -10.92
C ASN A 32 -15.98 -0.30 -10.80
N PRO A 33 -15.22 0.72 -11.26
CA PRO A 33 -15.65 2.12 -11.13
C PRO A 33 -16.90 2.46 -11.94
N LEU A 34 -17.30 1.61 -12.87
CA LEU A 34 -18.48 1.80 -13.70
C LEU A 34 -19.72 1.05 -13.18
N SER A 35 -19.60 0.41 -12.01
CA SER A 35 -20.69 -0.36 -11.40
C SER A 35 -20.77 -0.07 -9.91
N ASP A 36 -21.99 0.03 -9.38
CA ASP A 36 -22.19 0.31 -7.95
C ASP A 36 -22.02 -0.93 -7.07
N TYR A 37 -21.94 -2.12 -7.65
CA TYR A 37 -21.98 -3.37 -6.89
C TYR A 37 -20.94 -4.43 -7.30
N GLU A 38 -20.21 -4.26 -8.40
CA GLU A 38 -19.16 -5.22 -8.76
C GLU A 38 -17.90 -4.97 -7.96
N VAL A 39 -17.62 -5.87 -7.04
CA VAL A 39 -16.50 -5.80 -6.09
C VAL A 39 -15.78 -7.13 -6.06
N ARG A 40 -14.47 -7.12 -5.98
CA ARG A 40 -13.67 -8.30 -5.68
C ARG A 40 -12.96 -8.06 -4.35
N GLU A 41 -13.41 -8.80 -3.32
CA GLU A 41 -12.89 -8.63 -1.97
C GLU A 41 -11.60 -9.39 -1.74
N LYS A 42 -10.70 -8.79 -0.96
CA LYS A 42 -9.47 -9.41 -0.44
C LYS A 42 -8.63 -10.10 -1.51
N VAL A 43 -8.33 -9.37 -2.58
CA VAL A 43 -7.37 -9.84 -3.58
C VAL A 43 -5.95 -9.61 -3.08
N VAL A 44 -5.07 -10.56 -3.36
CA VAL A 44 -3.69 -10.54 -2.89
C VAL A 44 -2.76 -10.40 -4.10
N MET A 45 -1.79 -9.51 -3.97
CA MET A 45 -0.77 -9.31 -5.00
C MET A 45 0.57 -9.00 -4.36
N ASN A 46 1.66 -9.26 -5.07
CA ASN A 46 3.02 -9.01 -4.58
C ASN A 46 3.73 -8.03 -5.50
N PRO A 47 4.25 -6.89 -4.98
CA PRO A 47 4.95 -5.91 -5.81
C PRO A 47 6.18 -6.45 -6.53
N SER A 48 6.76 -7.55 -6.06
CA SER A 48 7.93 -8.18 -6.69
C SER A 48 7.57 -9.19 -7.78
N GLU A 49 6.27 -9.46 -8.00
CA GLU A 49 5.80 -10.47 -8.96
C GLU A 49 4.80 -9.86 -9.93
N THR A 50 5.12 -9.90 -11.23
CA THR A 50 4.20 -9.45 -12.27
C THR A 50 3.35 -10.59 -12.79
N VAL A 51 2.16 -10.25 -13.28
CA VAL A 51 1.26 -11.22 -13.92
C VAL A 51 1.90 -11.71 -15.24
N GLU A 52 1.89 -13.02 -15.47
CA GLU A 52 2.33 -13.58 -16.75
C GLU A 52 1.43 -13.11 -17.88
N GLN A 53 2.05 -12.73 -18.99
CA GLN A 53 1.35 -12.29 -20.19
C GLN A 53 1.77 -13.13 -21.38
N GLU A 54 0.91 -13.20 -22.38
CA GLU A 54 1.21 -13.86 -23.64
C GLU A 54 2.36 -13.16 -24.37
N GLU A 55 3.16 -13.94 -25.10
CA GLU A 55 4.24 -13.42 -25.92
C GLU A 55 3.69 -12.40 -26.92
N GLY A 56 4.35 -11.25 -27.01
CA GLY A 56 3.92 -10.15 -27.89
C GLY A 56 2.86 -9.23 -27.30
N SER A 57 2.46 -9.43 -26.05
CA SER A 57 1.55 -8.52 -25.36
C SER A 57 2.15 -7.11 -25.29
N ARG A 58 1.32 -6.10 -25.57
CA ARG A 58 1.68 -4.69 -25.46
C ARG A 58 1.18 -4.04 -24.18
N VAL A 59 0.50 -4.81 -23.33
CA VAL A 59 0.04 -4.33 -22.04
C VAL A 59 1.25 -4.17 -21.11
N PRO A 60 1.42 -3.02 -20.45
CA PRO A 60 2.51 -2.86 -19.47
C PRO A 60 2.45 -3.90 -18.36
N ASP A 61 3.60 -4.22 -17.81
CA ASP A 61 3.67 -5.13 -16.66
C ASP A 61 2.79 -4.63 -15.51
N HIS A 62 2.10 -5.55 -14.87
CA HIS A 62 1.17 -5.25 -13.78
C HIS A 62 1.18 -6.37 -12.75
N HIS A 63 0.67 -6.08 -11.56
CA HIS A 63 0.73 -7.00 -10.43
C HIS A 63 -0.57 -7.74 -10.19
N PHE A 64 -1.68 -7.24 -10.73
CA PHE A 64 -2.99 -7.85 -10.61
C PHE A 64 -3.82 -7.59 -11.85
N SER A 65 -4.62 -8.58 -12.25
CA SER A 65 -5.50 -8.48 -13.40
C SER A 65 -6.80 -9.24 -13.13
N LEU A 66 -7.91 -8.68 -13.58
CA LEU A 66 -9.18 -9.37 -13.61
C LEU A 66 -10.01 -8.87 -14.80
N THR A 67 -11.01 -9.66 -15.18
CA THR A 67 -11.96 -9.26 -16.23
C THR A 67 -13.36 -9.21 -15.62
N TRP A 68 -13.97 -8.03 -15.65
CA TRP A 68 -15.33 -7.85 -15.16
C TRP A 68 -16.33 -8.55 -16.08
N GLU A 69 -17.44 -8.99 -15.52
CA GLU A 69 -18.49 -9.65 -16.28
C GLU A 69 -18.99 -8.75 -17.42
N GLY A 70 -19.12 -9.32 -18.62
CA GLY A 70 -19.58 -8.59 -19.80
C GLY A 70 -18.55 -7.68 -20.46
N VAL A 71 -17.33 -7.65 -19.94
CA VAL A 71 -16.22 -6.84 -20.48
C VAL A 71 -15.18 -7.76 -21.09
N LYS A 72 -14.68 -7.43 -22.27
CA LYS A 72 -13.66 -8.23 -22.97
C LYS A 72 -12.25 -7.91 -22.54
N LYS A 73 -11.97 -6.63 -22.23
CA LYS A 73 -10.63 -6.17 -21.89
C LYS A 73 -10.36 -6.38 -20.41
N PRO A 74 -9.21 -6.98 -20.04
CA PRO A 74 -8.84 -7.11 -18.63
C PRO A 74 -8.60 -5.75 -17.98
N SER A 75 -8.98 -5.65 -16.72
CA SER A 75 -8.62 -4.54 -15.85
C SER A 75 -7.34 -4.88 -15.10
N THR A 76 -6.48 -3.90 -14.86
CA THR A 76 -5.16 -4.12 -14.27
C THR A 76 -4.85 -3.15 -13.14
N LEU A 77 -4.02 -3.61 -12.20
CA LEU A 77 -3.46 -2.79 -11.14
C LEU A 77 -1.95 -3.00 -11.08
N THR A 78 -1.21 -1.91 -11.06
CA THR A 78 0.25 -1.91 -10.95
C THR A 78 0.65 -1.16 -9.69
N ILE A 79 1.39 -1.84 -8.81
CA ILE A 79 1.98 -1.20 -7.63
C ILE A 79 3.25 -0.51 -8.11
N LEU A 80 3.32 0.82 -7.94
CA LEU A 80 4.44 1.61 -8.41
C LEU A 80 5.58 1.58 -7.41
N ASP A 81 6.79 1.37 -7.91
CA ASP A 81 8.02 1.58 -7.14
C ASP A 81 8.32 3.08 -7.07
N GLU A 82 9.42 3.45 -6.42
CA GLU A 82 9.80 4.86 -6.28
C GLU A 82 9.94 5.56 -7.63
N ALA A 83 10.62 4.95 -8.58
CA ALA A 83 10.81 5.51 -9.92
C ALA A 83 9.49 5.63 -10.69
N GLY A 84 8.65 4.61 -10.61
CA GLY A 84 7.33 4.58 -11.25
C GLY A 84 6.40 5.63 -10.65
N ALA A 85 6.38 5.78 -9.34
CA ALA A 85 5.59 6.79 -8.65
C ALA A 85 6.05 8.20 -9.03
N LYS A 86 7.34 8.42 -9.06
CA LYS A 86 7.94 9.70 -9.46
C LYS A 86 7.53 10.09 -10.90
N ALA A 87 7.62 9.15 -11.82
CA ALA A 87 7.20 9.36 -13.20
C ALA A 87 5.70 9.64 -13.33
N ALA A 88 4.88 8.87 -12.63
CA ALA A 88 3.43 8.99 -12.68
C ALA A 88 2.91 10.30 -12.07
N LEU A 89 3.54 10.77 -11.00
CA LEU A 89 3.12 11.98 -10.27
C LEU A 89 3.76 13.26 -10.78
N LYS A 90 4.69 13.19 -11.71
CA LYS A 90 5.42 14.34 -12.25
C LYS A 90 4.51 15.44 -12.80
N LYS A 91 3.39 15.07 -13.39
CA LYS A 91 2.43 16.01 -13.99
C LYS A 91 1.36 16.51 -13.02
N LYS A 92 1.35 16.01 -11.79
CA LYS A 92 0.35 16.37 -10.79
C LYS A 92 0.94 17.37 -9.81
N LYS A 93 0.51 18.62 -9.90
CA LYS A 93 0.97 19.70 -9.03
C LYS A 93 0.61 19.43 -7.58
N GLY A 94 1.57 19.57 -6.68
CA GLY A 94 1.38 19.44 -5.25
C GLY A 94 1.28 18.00 -4.75
N ALA A 95 1.39 17.01 -5.62
CA ALA A 95 1.39 15.61 -5.20
C ALA A 95 2.73 15.28 -4.51
N LYS A 96 2.64 14.77 -3.29
CA LYS A 96 3.81 14.27 -2.56
C LYS A 96 4.07 12.83 -2.95
N LEU A 97 5.35 12.47 -3.08
CA LEU A 97 5.72 11.07 -3.33
C LEU A 97 5.35 10.22 -2.12
N PRO A 98 4.86 8.99 -2.35
CA PRO A 98 4.65 8.05 -1.25
C PRO A 98 5.99 7.60 -0.69
N GLY A 99 6.00 7.25 0.58
CA GLY A 99 7.22 6.80 1.24
C GLY A 99 6.94 6.27 2.63
N GLN A 100 7.90 6.46 3.52
CA GLN A 100 7.75 6.04 4.90
C GLN A 100 6.81 6.97 5.67
N TYR A 101 6.07 6.37 6.58
CA TYR A 101 5.33 7.12 7.60
C TYR A 101 6.28 7.39 8.76
N THR A 102 6.53 8.65 9.07
CA THR A 102 7.54 9.03 10.06
C THR A 102 6.90 9.58 11.34
N ALA A 103 7.74 9.76 12.37
CA ALA A 103 7.28 10.34 13.64
C ALA A 103 6.64 11.72 13.44
N ASN A 104 7.09 12.49 12.43
CA ASN A 104 6.52 13.79 12.09
C ASN A 104 5.11 13.69 11.52
N ASP A 105 4.74 12.52 11.00
CA ASP A 105 3.41 12.28 10.43
C ASP A 105 2.40 11.80 11.47
N SER A 106 2.86 11.47 12.69
CA SER A 106 2.01 10.93 13.76
C SER A 106 0.74 11.77 13.96
N GLY A 107 -0.41 11.10 13.94
CA GLY A 107 -1.71 11.74 14.05
C GLY A 107 -2.25 12.34 12.75
N ASN A 108 -1.50 12.27 11.65
CA ASN A 108 -1.88 12.82 10.35
C ASN A 108 -1.87 11.74 9.27
N TRP A 109 -2.52 12.03 8.14
CA TRP A 109 -2.49 11.16 6.97
C TRP A 109 -1.21 11.39 6.17
N ALA A 110 -0.54 10.30 5.82
CA ALA A 110 0.60 10.34 4.90
C ALA A 110 0.57 9.12 3.98
N SER A 111 1.02 9.28 2.75
CA SER A 111 0.96 8.22 1.74
C SER A 111 2.12 7.24 1.86
N LEU A 112 1.80 5.95 1.74
CA LEU A 112 2.77 4.86 1.76
C LEU A 112 3.06 4.28 0.38
N LEU A 113 2.10 4.34 -0.53
CA LEU A 113 2.12 3.57 -1.77
C LEU A 113 1.29 4.27 -2.83
N ALA A 114 1.74 4.19 -4.07
CA ALA A 114 0.97 4.61 -5.23
C ALA A 114 0.70 3.41 -6.13
N VAL A 115 -0.51 3.34 -6.67
CA VAL A 115 -0.91 2.30 -7.62
C VAL A 115 -1.48 2.94 -8.88
N GLU A 116 -1.18 2.32 -10.02
CA GLU A 116 -1.78 2.68 -11.30
C GLU A 116 -2.89 1.69 -11.63
N CYS A 117 -4.09 2.19 -11.85
CA CYS A 117 -5.27 1.39 -12.07
C CYS A 117 -5.87 1.64 -13.44
N ARG A 118 -6.29 0.55 -14.10
CA ARG A 118 -6.99 0.59 -15.39
C ARG A 118 -8.22 -0.31 -15.28
N GLY A 119 -9.41 0.30 -15.23
CA GLY A 119 -10.68 -0.42 -15.18
C GLY A 119 -11.05 -1.02 -13.83
N LEU A 120 -10.27 -0.75 -12.80
CA LEU A 120 -10.58 -1.10 -11.42
C LEU A 120 -10.01 -0.06 -10.47
N GLU A 121 -10.53 -0.01 -9.25
CA GLU A 121 -10.04 0.90 -8.20
C GLU A 121 -10.03 0.20 -6.85
N PRO A 122 -8.96 0.33 -6.05
CA PRO A 122 -8.95 -0.18 -4.68
C PRO A 122 -9.87 0.66 -3.78
N THR A 123 -10.52 -0.02 -2.84
CA THR A 123 -11.44 0.61 -1.88
C THR A 123 -11.06 0.35 -0.43
N ALA A 124 -10.27 -0.71 -0.16
CA ALA A 124 -9.86 -1.08 1.18
C ALA A 124 -8.46 -1.68 1.15
N PHE A 125 -7.82 -1.70 2.31
CA PHE A 125 -6.52 -2.33 2.52
C PHE A 125 -6.60 -3.14 3.80
N PHE A 126 -6.12 -4.39 3.75
CA PHE A 126 -6.16 -5.32 4.87
C PHE A 126 -4.74 -5.73 5.26
N PRO A 127 -4.21 -5.28 6.40
CA PRO A 127 -2.92 -5.76 6.88
C PRO A 127 -2.94 -7.27 7.10
N MET A 128 -1.95 -7.97 6.56
CA MET A 128 -1.85 -9.44 6.66
C MET A 128 -0.79 -9.90 7.68
N GLY A 129 0.09 -8.98 8.10
CA GLY A 129 1.30 -9.30 8.84
C GLY A 129 2.50 -9.40 7.90
N ASN A 130 3.65 -8.97 8.35
CA ASN A 130 4.94 -9.01 7.65
C ASN A 130 5.11 -8.06 6.45
N GLU A 131 4.09 -7.35 5.99
CA GLU A 131 4.23 -6.36 4.92
C GLU A 131 4.84 -5.03 5.39
N PHE A 132 4.91 -4.82 6.71
CA PHE A 132 5.44 -3.58 7.29
C PHE A 132 6.75 -3.79 8.02
N VAL A 133 7.61 -2.78 7.97
CA VAL A 133 8.80 -2.67 8.80
C VAL A 133 8.63 -1.45 9.70
N VAL A 134 8.79 -1.64 11.00
CA VAL A 134 8.74 -0.57 12.00
C VAL A 134 10.15 -0.34 12.54
N THR A 135 10.58 0.91 12.57
CA THR A 135 11.86 1.30 13.15
C THR A 135 11.61 2.11 14.42
N SER A 136 12.20 1.70 15.54
CA SER A 136 12.09 2.44 16.79
C SER A 136 12.85 3.75 16.75
N SER A 137 12.54 4.65 17.67
CA SER A 137 13.30 5.91 17.81
C SER A 137 14.76 5.66 18.19
N GLY A 138 15.07 4.48 18.72
CA GLY A 138 16.44 4.04 19.00
C GLY A 138 17.15 3.38 17.82
N GLY A 139 16.46 3.14 16.71
CA GLY A 139 17.02 2.56 15.48
C GLY A 139 16.83 1.07 15.29
N LYS A 140 16.17 0.38 16.23
CA LYS A 140 15.88 -1.05 16.06
C LYS A 140 14.78 -1.26 15.03
N GLU A 141 15.00 -2.17 14.07
CA GLU A 141 13.99 -2.57 13.10
C GLU A 141 13.20 -3.78 13.59
N PHE A 142 11.88 -3.67 13.45
CA PHE A 142 10.92 -4.78 13.64
C PHE A 142 10.40 -5.16 12.26
N ASN A 143 10.79 -6.31 11.76
CA ASN A 143 10.44 -6.79 10.43
C ASN A 143 9.81 -8.18 10.40
N GLU A 144 9.52 -8.73 11.58
CA GLU A 144 8.85 -10.02 11.75
C GLU A 144 7.63 -9.83 12.64
N ASP A 145 6.54 -10.49 12.30
CA ASP A 145 5.30 -10.49 13.08
C ASP A 145 4.73 -9.10 13.36
N VAL A 146 4.94 -8.16 12.43
CA VAL A 146 4.38 -6.82 12.53
C VAL A 146 2.97 -6.84 11.95
N ASP A 147 2.00 -7.10 12.81
CA ASP A 147 0.60 -7.26 12.44
C ASP A 147 -0.22 -6.06 12.89
N PHE A 148 -0.76 -5.31 11.92
CA PHE A 148 -1.60 -4.13 12.15
C PHE A 148 -3.10 -4.43 12.02
N SER A 149 -3.50 -5.70 11.87
CA SER A 149 -4.89 -6.09 11.60
C SER A 149 -5.87 -5.70 12.72
N GLU A 150 -5.39 -5.59 13.94
CA GLU A 150 -6.21 -5.19 15.11
C GLU A 150 -6.32 -3.66 15.27
N GLY A 151 -5.68 -2.88 14.42
CA GLY A 151 -5.68 -1.42 14.50
C GLY A 151 -4.67 -0.85 15.48
N ASP A 152 -3.86 -1.70 16.09
CA ASP A 152 -2.77 -1.32 16.98
C ASP A 152 -1.64 -2.34 16.91
N TRP A 153 -0.49 -1.97 17.44
CA TRP A 153 0.68 -2.83 17.53
C TRP A 153 1.59 -2.31 18.64
N ALA A 154 2.18 -3.22 19.40
CA ALA A 154 3.13 -2.87 20.46
C ALA A 154 4.22 -3.92 20.54
N ASP A 155 5.43 -3.47 20.87
CA ASP A 155 6.58 -4.33 21.09
C ASP A 155 7.56 -3.59 22.02
N TYR A 156 8.73 -4.17 22.24
CA TYR A 156 9.74 -3.61 23.10
C TYR A 156 11.11 -3.62 22.39
N ASP A 157 11.72 -2.45 22.31
CA ASP A 157 13.09 -2.31 21.81
C ASP A 157 14.05 -2.62 22.94
N ASP A 158 14.53 -3.87 23.01
CA ASP A 158 15.43 -4.35 24.06
C ASP A 158 16.87 -3.85 23.90
N GLU A 159 17.24 -3.36 22.73
CA GLU A 159 18.55 -2.78 22.47
C GLU A 159 18.67 -1.36 23.03
N ASN A 160 17.57 -0.62 23.05
CA ASN A 160 17.53 0.78 23.48
C ASN A 160 16.65 1.00 24.71
N ASP A 161 16.10 -0.08 25.28
CA ASP A 161 15.24 -0.07 26.48
C ASP A 161 14.04 0.88 26.32
N LEU A 162 13.29 0.70 25.23
CA LEU A 162 12.13 1.53 24.88
C LEU A 162 10.89 0.68 24.59
N PRO A 163 9.75 0.97 25.22
CA PRO A 163 8.49 0.44 24.74
C PRO A 163 8.10 1.17 23.46
N VAL A 164 7.68 0.43 22.42
CA VAL A 164 7.25 0.99 21.14
C VAL A 164 5.79 0.62 20.92
N SER A 165 5.00 1.56 20.41
CA SER A 165 3.61 1.29 20.10
C SER A 165 3.11 2.15 18.95
N ILE A 166 2.13 1.59 18.25
CA ILE A 166 1.40 2.25 17.18
C ILE A 166 -0.08 1.99 17.46
N SER A 167 -0.88 3.04 17.52
CA SER A 167 -2.30 2.94 17.83
C SER A 167 -3.15 3.75 16.85
N ASN A 168 -4.45 3.50 16.87
CA ASN A 168 -5.42 4.19 16.00
C ASN A 168 -5.04 4.11 14.51
N ILE A 169 -4.60 2.93 14.09
CA ILE A 169 -4.15 2.67 12.71
C ILE A 169 -5.35 2.69 11.77
N GLN A 170 -5.29 3.56 10.76
CA GLN A 170 -6.32 3.70 9.75
C GLN A 170 -5.68 3.78 8.36
N PHE A 171 -6.35 3.21 7.37
CA PHE A 171 -5.93 3.25 5.97
C PHE A 171 -7.05 3.81 5.12
N LYS A 172 -6.68 4.52 4.06
CA LYS A 172 -7.63 4.96 3.03
C LYS A 172 -6.94 5.06 1.67
N TRP A 173 -7.73 5.03 0.62
CA TRP A 173 -7.29 5.27 -0.74
C TRP A 173 -7.84 6.61 -1.23
N GLU A 174 -7.00 7.40 -1.87
CA GLU A 174 -7.41 8.65 -2.51
C GLU A 174 -6.71 8.84 -3.85
N SER A 175 -7.37 9.51 -4.79
CA SER A 175 -6.76 9.88 -6.06
C SER A 175 -5.59 10.85 -5.84
N ALA A 176 -4.58 10.62 -6.59
CA ALA A 176 -3.45 11.55 -6.60
C ALA A 176 -3.78 12.83 -7.37
#